data_782f941f0ccd88249a53d705baa87f4e
#
_entry.id   782f941f0ccd88249a53d705baa87f4e
#
_cell.length_a   1.000
_cell.length_b   1.000
_cell.length_c   1.000
_cell.angle_alpha   90.00
_cell.angle_beta   90.00
_cell.angle_gamma   90.00
#
_symmetry.space_group_name_H-M   'P 1'
#
loop_
_entity.id
_entity.type
_entity.pdbx_description
1 polymer ?
#
loop_
_entity_poly.entity_id
_entity_poly.type
_entity_poly.pdbx_seq_one_letter_code
_entity_poly.pdbx_strand_id
1 'polypeptide(L)'
;MNTHEAAEVPHEEGLGPLRRRHMLVPPAPGTATAHGLLPSAPVKRAGFTLIELLTVVAIIGFLAIIALPKLTSVKERAQVAAMKSDLRNLVTLEESYFAQNLKYTTDLGAAYTVSAGNPMPVLTVTGDGWTATMSSASTGQVCAIFMGSTPAKPGTKEGTPACEKSGGTTVTP
;
A
#
# COMPACT_ATOMS: atom_id res chain seq x y z
N MET A 1 11.92 -13.95 53.12
CA MET A 1 12.15 -12.55 53.46
C MET A 1 12.89 -11.96 52.29
N ASN A 2 12.17 -11.34 51.36
CA ASN A 2 12.67 -10.28 50.51
C ASN A 2 11.47 -9.61 49.88
N THR A 3 11.27 -8.39 50.26
CA THR A 3 10.17 -7.48 49.96
C THR A 3 10.28 -7.01 48.53
N HIS A 4 9.21 -7.16 47.78
CA HIS A 4 8.98 -6.50 46.50
C HIS A 4 8.81 -5.01 46.75
N GLU A 5 9.77 -4.22 46.28
CA GLU A 5 9.67 -2.78 46.15
C GLU A 5 8.92 -2.45 44.88
N ALA A 6 7.70 -1.97 45.02
CA ALA A 6 6.88 -1.46 43.97
C ALA A 6 7.41 -0.07 43.56
N ALA A 7 7.90 0.06 42.32
CA ALA A 7 8.25 1.34 41.73
C ALA A 7 6.97 2.11 41.41
N GLU A 8 6.76 3.17 42.16
CA GLU A 8 5.69 4.16 42.06
C GLU A 8 5.96 5.03 40.81
N VAL A 9 5.00 5.07 39.91
CA VAL A 9 5.01 5.93 38.73
C VAL A 9 4.54 7.32 39.15
N PRO A 10 5.31 8.40 38.92
CA PRO A 10 4.86 9.74 39.26
C PRO A 10 3.74 10.19 38.34
N HIS A 11 2.62 10.60 38.94
CA HIS A 11 1.51 11.33 38.33
C HIS A 11 2.02 12.67 37.76
N GLU A 12 1.97 12.87 36.48
CA GLU A 12 2.11 14.18 35.87
C GLU A 12 0.85 15.00 36.13
N GLU A 13 0.99 15.99 36.97
CA GLU A 13 -0.01 16.99 37.30
C GLU A 13 -0.31 17.86 36.10
N GLY A 14 -1.61 18.14 35.96
CA GLY A 14 -2.26 18.85 34.91
C GLY A 14 -1.69 20.20 34.53
N LEU A 15 -1.42 20.37 33.26
CA LEU A 15 -1.32 21.68 32.61
C LEU A 15 -2.71 22.24 32.43
N GLY A 16 -3.07 23.21 33.29
CA GLY A 16 -4.29 23.98 33.20
C GLY A 16 -4.42 24.77 31.89
N PRO A 17 -5.65 25.14 31.50
CA PRO A 17 -5.90 25.80 30.23
C PRO A 17 -5.28 27.21 30.21
N LEU A 18 -4.40 27.45 29.24
CA LEU A 18 -3.85 28.76 28.95
C LEU A 18 -5.00 29.72 28.59
N ARG A 19 -5.38 30.54 29.56
CA ARG A 19 -6.28 31.68 29.36
C ARG A 19 -5.66 32.58 28.31
N ARG A 20 -6.17 32.55 27.08
CA ARG A 20 -5.92 33.59 26.10
C ARG A 20 -6.42 34.92 26.66
N ARG A 21 -5.51 35.74 27.12
CA ARG A 21 -5.78 37.15 27.37
C ARG A 21 -6.05 37.82 25.99
N HIS A 22 -7.28 38.10 25.71
CA HIS A 22 -7.64 39.05 24.67
C HIS A 22 -7.07 40.42 25.09
N MET A 23 -5.96 40.80 24.48
CA MET A 23 -5.54 42.21 24.49
C MET A 23 -6.54 42.98 23.63
N LEU A 24 -7.43 43.70 24.29
CA LEU A 24 -8.20 44.77 23.66
C LEU A 24 -7.20 45.83 23.21
N VAL A 25 -6.92 45.88 21.92
CA VAL A 25 -6.23 47.02 21.30
C VAL A 25 -7.28 48.11 21.11
N PRO A 26 -7.09 49.30 21.72
CA PRO A 26 -8.02 50.43 21.50
C PRO A 26 -7.96 50.85 20.02
N PRO A 27 -9.08 51.22 19.39
CA PRO A 27 -9.08 51.73 18.03
C PRO A 27 -8.36 53.08 17.98
N ALA A 28 -7.38 53.17 17.09
CA ALA A 28 -6.71 54.42 16.76
C ALA A 28 -7.71 55.43 16.16
N PRO A 29 -7.61 56.75 16.47
CA PRO A 29 -8.46 57.74 15.91
C PRO A 29 -8.31 57.81 14.39
N GLY A 30 -9.44 57.75 13.70
CA GLY A 30 -9.51 57.66 12.26
C GLY A 30 -8.91 58.87 11.54
N THR A 31 -7.95 58.59 10.68
CA THR A 31 -7.70 59.40 9.49
C THR A 31 -8.58 58.84 8.38
N ALA A 32 -9.67 59.51 8.08
CA ALA A 32 -10.49 59.24 6.90
C ALA A 32 -9.63 59.52 5.64
N THR A 33 -8.87 58.53 5.22
CA THR A 33 -8.23 58.59 3.91
C THR A 33 -9.33 58.31 2.90
N ALA A 34 -9.69 59.31 2.14
CA ALA A 34 -10.56 59.16 0.98
C ALA A 34 -9.90 58.16 0.04
N HIS A 35 -10.36 56.90 0.08
CA HIS A 35 -10.02 55.90 -0.94
C HIS A 35 -10.65 56.40 -2.25
N GLY A 36 -9.84 57.07 -3.06
CA GLY A 36 -10.18 57.29 -4.45
C GLY A 36 -10.49 55.91 -5.06
N LEU A 37 -11.72 55.73 -5.49
CA LEU A 37 -12.10 54.60 -6.33
C LEU A 37 -11.24 54.65 -7.59
N LEU A 38 -10.13 53.89 -7.59
CA LEU A 38 -9.42 53.60 -8.83
C LEU A 38 -10.39 52.82 -9.70
N PRO A 39 -10.66 53.26 -10.93
CA PRO A 39 -11.50 52.47 -11.84
C PRO A 39 -10.80 51.14 -12.06
N SER A 40 -11.43 50.05 -11.57
CA SER A 40 -10.94 48.70 -11.87
C SER A 40 -11.01 48.50 -13.40
N ALA A 41 -9.84 48.46 -14.04
CA ALA A 41 -9.79 48.18 -15.47
C ALA A 41 -10.47 46.81 -15.71
N PRO A 42 -11.36 46.69 -16.70
CA PRO A 42 -12.03 45.46 -17.00
C PRO A 42 -10.96 44.41 -17.40
N VAL A 43 -10.80 43.38 -16.58
CA VAL A 43 -9.95 42.24 -16.91
C VAL A 43 -10.58 41.56 -18.13
N LYS A 44 -10.01 41.73 -19.30
CA LYS A 44 -10.41 41.02 -20.52
C LYS A 44 -10.22 39.52 -20.27
N ARG A 45 -11.27 38.80 -20.00
CA ARG A 45 -11.24 37.34 -19.96
C ARG A 45 -11.10 36.85 -21.39
N ALA A 46 -9.91 36.43 -21.77
CA ALA A 46 -9.71 35.75 -23.03
C ALA A 46 -10.45 34.41 -22.95
N GLY A 47 -11.43 34.22 -23.84
CA GLY A 47 -12.13 32.95 -24.00
C GLY A 47 -11.26 32.02 -24.89
N PHE A 48 -11.27 30.73 -24.56
CA PHE A 48 -10.67 29.71 -25.43
C PHE A 48 -11.46 29.57 -26.73
N THR A 49 -10.77 29.40 -27.83
CA THR A 49 -11.42 29.09 -29.11
C THR A 49 -11.79 27.60 -29.16
N LEU A 50 -12.83 27.25 -29.86
CA LEU A 50 -13.27 25.87 -30.03
C LEU A 50 -12.17 25.00 -30.64
N ILE A 51 -11.38 25.58 -31.57
CA ILE A 51 -10.27 24.87 -32.23
C ILE A 51 -9.11 24.57 -31.23
N GLU A 52 -8.80 25.47 -30.28
CA GLU A 52 -7.78 25.23 -29.25
C GLU A 52 -8.17 24.05 -28.38
N LEU A 53 -9.44 23.97 -27.97
CA LEU A 53 -9.91 22.84 -27.19
C LEU A 53 -9.88 21.53 -27.97
N LEU A 54 -10.31 21.59 -29.23
CA LEU A 54 -10.37 20.41 -30.12
C LEU A 54 -8.98 19.84 -30.39
N THR A 55 -7.98 20.70 -30.65
CA THR A 55 -6.60 20.25 -30.84
C THR A 55 -6.00 19.59 -29.60
N VAL A 56 -6.28 20.13 -28.42
CA VAL A 56 -5.80 19.55 -27.17
C VAL A 56 -6.39 18.16 -26.94
N VAL A 57 -7.71 17.99 -27.08
CA VAL A 57 -8.34 16.67 -26.90
C VAL A 57 -7.90 15.65 -27.93
N ALA A 58 -7.62 16.08 -29.17
CA ALA A 58 -7.07 15.20 -30.17
C ALA A 58 -5.68 14.68 -29.81
N ILE A 59 -4.80 15.55 -29.28
CA ILE A 59 -3.45 15.14 -28.86
C ILE A 59 -3.50 14.19 -27.67
N ILE A 60 -4.28 14.51 -26.60
CA ILE A 60 -4.39 13.61 -25.45
C ILE A 60 -5.04 12.28 -25.82
N GLY A 61 -6.01 12.26 -26.72
CA GLY A 61 -6.62 11.03 -27.24
C GLY A 61 -5.60 10.14 -27.94
N PHE A 62 -4.75 10.72 -28.80
CA PHE A 62 -3.67 9.98 -29.45
C PHE A 62 -2.65 9.41 -28.45
N LEU A 63 -2.23 10.18 -27.46
CA LEU A 63 -1.30 9.72 -26.42
C LEU A 63 -1.92 8.62 -25.54
N ALA A 64 -3.21 8.69 -25.26
CA ALA A 64 -3.91 7.69 -24.45
C ALA A 64 -3.91 6.30 -25.09
N ILE A 65 -4.03 6.20 -26.41
CA ILE A 65 -4.02 4.92 -27.14
C ILE A 65 -2.70 4.15 -26.90
N ILE A 66 -1.57 4.86 -26.82
CA ILE A 66 -0.26 4.24 -26.59
C ILE A 66 -0.02 3.95 -25.10
N ALA A 67 -0.55 4.78 -24.21
CA ALA A 67 -0.30 4.69 -22.77
C ALA A 67 -1.08 3.54 -22.10
N LEU A 68 -2.32 3.28 -22.50
CA LEU A 68 -3.21 2.29 -21.87
C LEU A 68 -2.63 0.86 -21.84
N PRO A 69 -2.16 0.26 -22.96
CA PRO A 69 -1.65 -1.11 -22.93
C PRO A 69 -0.38 -1.25 -22.08
N LYS A 70 0.44 -0.20 -22.02
CA LYS A 70 1.65 -0.20 -21.19
C LYS A 70 1.34 -0.16 -19.68
N LEU A 71 0.27 0.54 -19.30
CA LEU A 71 -0.15 0.65 -17.91
C LEU A 71 -0.64 -0.68 -17.34
N THR A 72 -1.35 -1.49 -18.11
CA THR A 72 -1.84 -2.80 -17.67
C THR A 72 -0.69 -3.76 -17.38
N SER A 73 0.34 -3.81 -18.25
CA SER A 73 1.51 -4.66 -18.02
C SER A 73 2.34 -4.27 -16.81
N VAL A 74 2.43 -2.96 -16.50
CA VAL A 74 3.09 -2.47 -15.30
C VAL A 74 2.33 -2.88 -14.03
N LYS A 75 1.00 -2.78 -14.05
CA LYS A 75 0.14 -3.23 -12.94
C LYS A 75 0.30 -4.72 -12.66
N GLU A 76 0.31 -5.58 -13.69
CA GLU A 76 0.53 -7.01 -13.52
C GLU A 76 1.87 -7.31 -12.85
N ARG A 77 2.94 -6.68 -13.32
CA ARG A 77 4.29 -6.85 -12.73
C ARG A 77 4.35 -6.39 -11.28
N ALA A 78 3.72 -5.27 -10.97
CA ALA A 78 3.66 -4.75 -9.61
C ALA A 78 2.91 -5.72 -8.68
N GLN A 79 1.80 -6.30 -9.13
CA GLN A 79 1.04 -7.26 -8.36
C GLN A 79 1.82 -8.58 -8.14
N VAL A 80 2.50 -9.08 -9.16
CA VAL A 80 3.39 -10.25 -9.02
C VAL A 80 4.51 -9.99 -8.01
N ALA A 81 5.11 -8.79 -8.05
CA ALA A 81 6.13 -8.41 -7.08
C ALA A 81 5.58 -8.37 -5.64
N ALA A 82 4.38 -7.82 -5.46
CA ALA A 82 3.70 -7.78 -4.17
C ALA A 82 3.37 -9.21 -3.67
N MET A 83 2.81 -10.09 -4.51
CA MET A 83 2.55 -11.48 -4.15
C MET A 83 3.83 -12.23 -3.73
N LYS A 84 4.94 -12.01 -4.43
CA LYS A 84 6.24 -12.59 -4.05
C LYS A 84 6.75 -12.04 -2.72
N SER A 85 6.51 -10.77 -2.43
CA SER A 85 6.85 -10.16 -1.15
C SER A 85 6.02 -10.75 -0.02
N ASP A 86 4.71 -10.89 -0.23
CA ASP A 86 3.80 -11.47 0.76
C ASP A 86 4.19 -12.92 1.08
N LEU A 87 4.53 -13.72 0.06
CA LEU A 87 5.00 -15.11 0.27
C LEU A 87 6.33 -15.18 1.02
N ARG A 88 7.24 -14.21 0.84
CA ARG A 88 8.48 -14.14 1.65
C ARG A 88 8.19 -13.75 3.10
N ASN A 89 7.27 -12.82 3.32
CA ASN A 89 6.84 -12.46 4.67
C ASN A 89 6.23 -13.66 5.37
N LEU A 90 5.47 -14.49 4.65
CA LEU A 90 4.91 -15.73 5.15
C LEU A 90 6.00 -16.71 5.63
N VAL A 91 7.10 -16.87 4.87
CA VAL A 91 8.25 -17.69 5.31
C VAL A 91 8.75 -17.20 6.67
N THR A 92 8.98 -15.90 6.82
CA THR A 92 9.50 -15.35 8.07
C THR A 92 8.57 -15.63 9.25
N LEU A 93 7.28 -15.55 9.05
CA LEU A 93 6.29 -15.79 10.10
C LEU A 93 6.15 -17.28 10.43
N GLU A 94 6.14 -18.15 9.43
CA GLU A 94 6.11 -19.61 9.63
C GLU A 94 7.37 -20.12 10.36
N GLU A 95 8.55 -19.61 10.00
CA GLU A 95 9.79 -19.93 10.69
C GLU A 95 9.79 -19.41 12.14
N SER A 96 9.24 -18.22 12.37
CA SER A 96 9.07 -17.69 13.72
C SER A 96 8.08 -18.52 14.55
N TYR A 97 6.99 -18.96 13.95
CA TYR A 97 6.01 -19.84 14.59
C TYR A 97 6.61 -21.21 14.91
N PHE A 98 7.37 -21.78 13.96
CA PHE A 98 8.07 -23.05 14.14
C PHE A 98 9.10 -22.99 15.28
N ALA A 99 9.85 -21.89 15.38
CA ALA A 99 10.82 -21.69 16.46
C ALA A 99 10.19 -21.73 17.86
N GLN A 100 8.92 -21.33 17.97
CA GLN A 100 8.20 -21.29 19.26
C GLN A 100 7.40 -22.57 19.53
N ASN A 101 6.86 -23.21 18.49
CA ASN A 101 5.91 -24.30 18.62
C ASN A 101 6.43 -25.66 18.12
N LEU A 102 7.60 -25.71 17.48
CA LEU A 102 8.21 -26.88 16.84
C LEU A 102 7.31 -27.56 15.79
N LYS A 103 6.41 -26.79 15.20
CA LYS A 103 5.50 -27.19 14.13
C LYS A 103 5.09 -25.98 13.29
N TYR A 104 4.76 -26.23 12.03
CA TYR A 104 4.15 -25.23 11.16
C TYR A 104 2.63 -25.15 11.37
N THR A 105 2.00 -24.06 10.89
CA THR A 105 0.56 -23.86 11.02
C THR A 105 -0.08 -23.53 9.67
N THR A 106 -1.36 -23.82 9.51
CA THR A 106 -2.15 -23.36 8.36
C THR A 106 -2.84 -22.03 8.62
N ASP A 107 -2.75 -21.53 9.85
CA ASP A 107 -3.41 -20.29 10.27
C ASP A 107 -2.46 -19.47 11.17
N LEU A 108 -1.99 -18.36 10.64
CA LEU A 108 -1.20 -17.37 11.37
C LEU A 108 -2.08 -16.26 11.97
N GLY A 109 -3.40 -16.31 11.76
CA GLY A 109 -4.35 -15.33 12.27
C GLY A 109 -3.98 -13.89 11.89
N ALA A 110 -4.08 -12.98 12.86
CA ALA A 110 -3.78 -11.55 12.66
C ALA A 110 -2.27 -11.23 12.50
N ALA A 111 -1.39 -12.21 12.71
CA ALA A 111 0.06 -12.00 12.55
C ALA A 111 0.46 -11.89 11.07
N TYR A 112 -0.33 -12.43 10.16
CA TYR A 112 -0.09 -12.36 8.72
C TYR A 112 -1.12 -11.50 8.00
N THR A 113 -0.65 -10.54 7.23
CA THR A 113 -1.47 -9.69 6.36
C THR A 113 -0.87 -9.63 4.97
N VAL A 114 -1.73 -9.66 3.96
CA VAL A 114 -1.31 -9.52 2.56
C VAL A 114 -1.37 -8.07 2.09
N SER A 115 -0.59 -7.75 1.07
CA SER A 115 -0.63 -6.46 0.39
C SER A 115 -2.03 -6.19 -0.19
N ALA A 116 -2.44 -4.91 -0.22
CA ALA A 116 -3.74 -4.51 -0.73
C ALA A 116 -3.98 -5.02 -2.16
N GLY A 117 -5.10 -5.70 -2.37
CA GLY A 117 -5.48 -6.29 -3.65
C GLY A 117 -4.92 -7.69 -3.93
N ASN A 118 -4.12 -8.25 -3.02
CA ASN A 118 -3.69 -9.64 -3.10
C ASN A 118 -4.64 -10.56 -2.34
N PRO A 119 -4.89 -11.78 -2.83
CA PRO A 119 -5.65 -12.78 -2.10
C PRO A 119 -4.82 -13.38 -0.96
N MET A 120 -5.47 -13.91 0.06
CA MET A 120 -4.79 -14.70 1.08
C MET A 120 -4.21 -16.00 0.45
N PRO A 121 -3.01 -16.41 0.85
CA PRO A 121 -2.44 -17.67 0.41
C PRO A 121 -3.22 -18.87 0.96
N VAL A 122 -3.31 -19.92 0.16
CA VAL A 122 -3.73 -21.22 0.63
C VAL A 122 -2.51 -21.94 1.17
N LEU A 123 -2.47 -22.18 2.48
CA LEU A 123 -1.40 -22.87 3.19
C LEU A 123 -1.74 -24.36 3.34
N THR A 124 -0.74 -25.20 3.14
CA THR A 124 -0.81 -26.63 3.41
C THR A 124 0.46 -27.06 4.14
N VAL A 125 0.30 -27.59 5.35
CA VAL A 125 1.41 -28.16 6.12
C VAL A 125 1.66 -29.60 5.65
N THR A 126 2.95 -29.93 5.42
CA THR A 126 3.42 -31.26 5.06
C THR A 126 4.22 -31.87 6.21
N GLY A 127 4.63 -33.13 6.11
CA GLY A 127 5.33 -33.79 7.23
C GLY A 127 6.65 -33.17 7.62
N ASP A 128 7.34 -32.50 6.69
CA ASP A 128 8.67 -31.91 6.85
C ASP A 128 8.73 -30.41 6.50
N GLY A 129 7.56 -29.80 6.22
CA GLY A 129 7.52 -28.41 5.84
C GLY A 129 6.10 -27.93 5.53
N TRP A 130 5.99 -27.00 4.59
CA TRP A 130 4.72 -26.44 4.16
C TRP A 130 4.77 -25.87 2.74
N THR A 131 3.61 -25.70 2.14
CA THR A 131 3.45 -25.06 0.83
C THR A 131 2.43 -23.93 0.92
N ALA A 132 2.62 -22.88 0.14
CA ALA A 132 1.65 -21.79 0.03
C ALA A 132 1.44 -21.40 -1.43
N THR A 133 0.19 -21.17 -1.80
CA THR A 133 -0.21 -20.77 -3.14
C THR A 133 -1.13 -19.57 -3.10
N MET A 134 -0.87 -18.57 -3.94
CA MET A 134 -1.70 -17.38 -4.13
C MET A 134 -2.15 -17.30 -5.59
N SER A 135 -3.44 -17.11 -5.85
CA SER A 135 -4.00 -16.98 -7.21
C SER A 135 -4.70 -15.64 -7.37
N SER A 136 -4.20 -14.79 -8.24
CA SER A 136 -4.81 -13.49 -8.54
C SER A 136 -5.79 -13.61 -9.71
N ALA A 137 -7.08 -13.43 -9.44
CA ALA A 137 -8.12 -13.41 -10.47
C ALA A 137 -7.98 -12.21 -11.43
N SER A 138 -7.46 -11.08 -10.96
CA SER A 138 -7.33 -9.84 -11.75
C SER A 138 -6.22 -9.91 -12.81
N THR A 139 -5.17 -10.68 -12.56
CA THR A 139 -4.03 -10.83 -13.48
C THR A 139 -3.90 -12.23 -14.06
N GLY A 140 -4.64 -13.20 -13.54
CA GLY A 140 -4.49 -14.62 -13.90
C GLY A 140 -3.13 -15.19 -13.48
N GLN A 141 -2.43 -14.56 -12.53
CA GLN A 141 -1.14 -15.05 -12.03
C GLN A 141 -1.34 -16.00 -10.85
N VAL A 142 -0.56 -17.06 -10.83
CA VAL A 142 -0.45 -17.98 -9.69
C VAL A 142 0.98 -17.93 -9.18
N CYS A 143 1.16 -17.65 -7.91
CA CYS A 143 2.46 -17.64 -7.23
C CYS A 143 2.47 -18.71 -6.15
N ALA A 144 3.56 -19.45 -6.03
CA ALA A 144 3.73 -20.45 -4.97
C ALA A 144 5.12 -20.39 -4.37
N ILE A 145 5.21 -20.86 -3.14
CA ILE A 145 6.43 -21.08 -2.38
C ILE A 145 6.28 -22.39 -1.59
N PHE A 146 7.39 -23.01 -1.27
CA PHE A 146 7.41 -24.18 -0.40
C PHE A 146 8.67 -24.20 0.47
N MET A 147 8.57 -24.84 1.61
CA MET A 147 9.66 -25.20 2.52
C MET A 147 9.56 -26.70 2.79
N GLY A 148 10.71 -27.39 2.78
CA GLY A 148 10.78 -28.84 2.90
C GLY A 148 10.79 -29.58 1.56
N SER A 149 10.52 -30.86 1.58
CA SER A 149 10.71 -31.76 0.42
C SER A 149 9.57 -31.78 -0.58
N THR A 150 8.42 -31.14 -0.28
CA THR A 150 7.23 -31.16 -1.14
C THR A 150 7.12 -29.87 -1.97
N PRO A 151 7.50 -29.87 -3.27
CA PRO A 151 7.44 -28.68 -4.10
C PRO A 151 6.01 -28.25 -4.40
N ALA A 152 5.74 -26.94 -4.35
CA ALA A 152 4.48 -26.33 -4.81
C ALA A 152 4.71 -25.62 -6.15
N LYS A 153 4.06 -26.07 -7.21
CA LYS A 153 4.15 -25.39 -8.52
C LYS A 153 3.51 -24.00 -8.45
N PRO A 154 4.09 -22.98 -9.10
CA PRO A 154 5.26 -23.01 -9.99
C PRO A 154 6.63 -22.96 -9.27
N GLY A 155 6.69 -23.08 -7.95
CA GLY A 155 7.94 -23.07 -7.19
C GLY A 155 8.83 -24.28 -7.54
N THR A 156 10.06 -24.01 -7.92
CA THR A 156 11.05 -25.04 -8.25
C THR A 156 12.22 -25.07 -7.26
N LYS A 157 12.33 -24.04 -6.42
CA LYS A 157 13.41 -23.90 -5.43
C LYS A 157 12.80 -23.55 -4.08
N GLU A 158 13.20 -24.31 -3.07
CA GLU A 158 12.80 -24.11 -1.68
C GLU A 158 13.05 -22.65 -1.21
N GLY A 159 12.11 -22.09 -0.47
CA GLY A 159 12.18 -20.74 0.08
C GLY A 159 12.13 -19.62 -0.96
N THR A 160 11.96 -19.95 -2.24
CA THR A 160 11.94 -18.96 -3.32
C THR A 160 10.58 -18.91 -3.99
N PRO A 161 9.83 -17.77 -3.89
CA PRO A 161 8.53 -17.65 -4.53
C PRO A 161 8.68 -17.58 -6.05
N ALA A 162 7.95 -18.41 -6.76
CA ALA A 162 7.83 -18.39 -8.22
C ALA A 162 6.40 -18.11 -8.64
N CYS A 163 6.22 -17.46 -9.79
CA CYS A 163 4.90 -17.12 -10.34
C CYS A 163 4.83 -17.48 -11.81
N GLU A 164 3.66 -17.96 -12.22
CA GLU A 164 3.33 -18.23 -13.63
C GLU A 164 1.90 -17.76 -13.93
N LYS A 165 1.57 -17.61 -15.19
CA LYS A 165 0.21 -17.27 -15.62
C LYS A 165 -0.65 -18.53 -15.58
N SER A 166 -1.80 -18.46 -14.89
CA SER A 166 -2.77 -19.57 -14.85
C SER A 166 -3.23 -19.89 -16.27
N GLY A 167 -3.01 -21.13 -16.71
CA GLY A 167 -3.31 -21.56 -18.10
C GLY A 167 -2.12 -21.56 -19.06
N GLY A 168 -0.90 -21.21 -18.60
CA GLY A 168 0.31 -21.45 -19.35
C GLY A 168 0.68 -22.93 -19.32
N THR A 169 0.32 -23.67 -20.36
CA THR A 169 0.90 -24.99 -20.62
C THR A 169 2.42 -24.77 -20.74
N THR A 170 3.21 -25.27 -19.79
CA THR A 170 4.66 -25.38 -19.97
C THR A 170 4.89 -26.33 -21.15
N VAL A 171 5.10 -25.77 -22.31
CA VAL A 171 5.74 -26.50 -23.41
C VAL A 171 7.19 -26.66 -22.98
N THR A 172 7.51 -27.81 -22.42
CA THR A 172 8.89 -28.22 -22.20
C THR A 172 9.54 -28.45 -23.57
N PRO A 173 10.71 -27.87 -23.86
CA PRO A 173 11.44 -28.11 -25.11
C PRO A 173 11.96 -29.53 -25.18
#